data_85976b629de2142799520d8d743eb28e
#
_entry.id   85976b629de2142799520d8d743eb28e
#
_cell.length_a   1.000
_cell.length_b   1.000
_cell.length_c   1.000
_cell.angle_alpha   90.00
_cell.angle_beta   90.00
_cell.angle_gamma   90.00
#
_symmetry.space_group_name_H-M   'P 1'
#
loop_
_entity.id
_entity.type
_entity.pdbx_description
1 polymer ?
#
loop_
_entity_poly.entity_id
_entity_poly.type
_entity_poly.pdbx_seq_one_letter_code
_entity_poly.pdbx_strand_id
1 'polypeptide(L)'
;MLRMSLPSSRPLWLAALPWALAACTNVPSAPTADNSSASARPGLVRSAKAATELLAVTASMELIRFQADQPRQILQRQRIQGLAKGDTLVGIDFRVARGVLYALSQQGQLYTLHPQQGTLQAVGTGGVALPTGSFGLDFNPTVDRLRVTGPGGLNLRLHPDTGALVDGDAQQPGLQTDGRLHYATGDAYAGRQPDISAVAYTYNAQNNQLTTNYAIDKTLGTLAVQGSLEATQPQISPNTGQLHTVGPLGLGPLADVSFDISDVSNQALAAVRSLSPSAPTHLYQIDLATGRARMLGVVGDGEALLGIAIAP
;
A
#
# COMPACT_ATOMS: atom_id res chain seq x y z
N MET A 1 -16.30 -49.37 -35.70
CA MET A 1 -17.47 -49.18 -36.60
C MET A 1 -18.02 -47.81 -36.40
N LEU A 2 -18.02 -47.10 -37.29
CA LEU A 2 -18.50 -46.18 -38.34
C LEU A 2 -18.34 -44.75 -37.86
N ARG A 3 -17.51 -43.95 -38.44
CA ARG A 3 -17.47 -43.17 -39.71
C ARG A 3 -18.42 -41.97 -39.72
N MET A 4 -17.78 -40.80 -39.82
CA MET A 4 -17.92 -39.76 -40.88
C MET A 4 -19.19 -38.88 -40.76
N SER A 5 -19.21 -37.58 -40.99
CA SER A 5 -18.49 -36.76 -41.98
C SER A 5 -18.81 -35.27 -41.76
N LEU A 6 -17.89 -34.41 -42.14
CA LEU A 6 -18.11 -33.00 -42.54
C LEU A 6 -18.78 -32.96 -43.95
N PRO A 7 -19.39 -31.87 -44.42
CA PRO A 7 -18.66 -30.73 -44.96
C PRO A 7 -19.37 -29.32 -44.85
N SER A 8 -18.62 -28.22 -44.87
CA SER A 8 -18.37 -27.21 -45.93
C SER A 8 -19.57 -26.35 -46.36
N SER A 9 -19.49 -25.01 -46.37
CA SER A 9 -19.04 -24.17 -47.47
C SER A 9 -19.31 -22.68 -47.21
N ARG A 10 -18.39 -21.84 -47.66
CA ARG A 10 -18.50 -20.40 -47.81
C ARG A 10 -19.37 -20.05 -49.05
N PRO A 11 -19.86 -18.80 -49.26
CA PRO A 11 -19.17 -17.96 -50.23
C PRO A 11 -18.99 -16.48 -49.87
N LEU A 12 -17.97 -15.92 -50.53
CA LEU A 12 -17.65 -14.50 -50.74
C LEU A 12 -18.73 -13.84 -51.59
N TRP A 13 -18.94 -12.54 -51.38
CA TRP A 13 -19.34 -11.60 -52.45
C TRP A 13 -18.57 -10.27 -52.29
N LEU A 14 -17.83 -9.94 -53.38
CA LEU A 14 -17.27 -8.64 -53.73
C LEU A 14 -18.33 -7.83 -54.48
N ALA A 15 -18.24 -6.49 -54.39
CA ALA A 15 -18.48 -5.46 -55.44
C ALA A 15 -18.69 -4.11 -54.76
N ALA A 16 -18.10 -3.08 -55.11
CA ALA A 16 -17.49 -2.34 -56.18
C ALA A 16 -17.96 -0.87 -56.02
N LEU A 17 -16.99 0.06 -56.09
CA LEU A 17 -17.18 1.50 -56.17
C LEU A 17 -17.91 1.95 -57.44
N PRO A 18 -18.43 3.21 -57.53
CA PRO A 18 -17.83 4.10 -58.49
C PRO A 18 -17.57 5.55 -58.03
N TRP A 19 -16.63 6.13 -58.75
CA TRP A 19 -16.16 7.49 -58.78
C TRP A 19 -17.22 8.47 -59.36
N ALA A 20 -17.17 9.75 -58.96
CA ALA A 20 -17.56 10.87 -59.80
C ALA A 20 -16.81 12.16 -59.45
N LEU A 21 -16.37 12.81 -60.50
CA LEU A 21 -15.44 13.94 -60.59
C LEU A 21 -16.07 15.34 -60.29
N ALA A 22 -15.24 16.20 -59.78
CA ALA A 22 -14.92 17.58 -60.14
C ALA A 22 -15.97 18.60 -60.60
N ALA A 23 -15.92 19.79 -59.98
CA ALA A 23 -15.95 21.07 -60.71
C ALA A 23 -15.34 22.20 -59.85
N CYS A 24 -14.36 22.89 -60.47
CA CYS A 24 -13.78 24.14 -60.01
C CYS A 24 -14.70 25.32 -60.35
N THR A 25 -14.77 26.36 -59.50
CA THR A 25 -15.02 27.73 -59.93
C THR A 25 -14.32 28.76 -59.03
N ASN A 26 -13.90 29.80 -59.71
CA ASN A 26 -12.91 30.81 -59.36
C ASN A 26 -13.32 31.84 -58.29
N VAL A 27 -12.23 32.40 -57.76
CA VAL A 27 -11.95 33.55 -56.89
C VAL A 27 -12.62 34.84 -57.35
N PRO A 28 -12.91 35.86 -56.50
CA PRO A 28 -12.00 37.00 -56.45
C PRO A 28 -11.52 37.45 -55.07
N SER A 29 -10.34 38.09 -55.11
CA SER A 29 -9.52 38.56 -54.01
C SER A 29 -9.95 39.91 -53.43
N ALA A 30 -9.60 40.07 -52.11
CA ALA A 30 -9.17 41.24 -51.35
C ALA A 30 -10.25 42.18 -50.74
N PRO A 31 -9.97 42.88 -49.61
CA PRO A 31 -8.67 43.34 -49.15
C PRO A 31 -8.33 43.03 -47.67
N THR A 32 -7.04 43.20 -47.39
CA THR A 32 -6.36 43.19 -46.10
C THR A 32 -6.91 44.14 -45.06
N ALA A 33 -7.18 43.63 -43.86
CA ALA A 33 -7.19 44.42 -42.63
C ALA A 33 -6.34 43.66 -41.56
N ASP A 34 -5.24 44.28 -41.25
CA ASP A 34 -4.36 43.97 -40.12
C ASP A 34 -5.19 44.05 -38.82
N ASN A 35 -5.24 42.95 -38.08
CA ASN A 35 -5.61 43.01 -36.67
C ASN A 35 -4.85 41.88 -35.95
N SER A 36 -3.70 42.23 -35.45
CA SER A 36 -2.92 41.45 -34.47
C SER A 36 -3.68 41.34 -33.15
N SER A 37 -4.54 40.33 -33.04
CA SER A 37 -5.03 39.85 -31.76
C SER A 37 -4.34 38.53 -31.47
N ALA A 38 -3.36 38.59 -30.59
CA ALA A 38 -2.71 37.42 -30.01
C ALA A 38 -3.78 36.53 -29.38
N SER A 39 -4.13 35.45 -30.08
CA SER A 39 -4.94 34.38 -29.53
C SER A 39 -4.11 33.68 -28.44
N ALA A 40 -4.41 34.02 -27.20
CA ALA A 40 -3.94 33.25 -26.05
C ALA A 40 -4.42 31.80 -26.22
N ARG A 41 -3.52 30.90 -26.50
CA ARG A 41 -3.80 29.46 -26.46
C ARG A 41 -4.35 29.16 -25.08
N PRO A 42 -5.50 28.45 -24.92
CA PRO A 42 -5.93 27.96 -23.65
C PRO A 42 -4.80 27.04 -23.13
N GLY A 43 -4.12 27.46 -22.07
CA GLY A 43 -3.18 26.61 -21.36
C GLY A 43 -3.93 25.33 -21.02
N LEU A 44 -3.40 24.19 -21.45
CA LEU A 44 -3.78 22.90 -20.94
C LEU A 44 -3.69 22.98 -19.42
N VAL A 45 -4.83 23.15 -18.76
CA VAL A 45 -4.96 22.92 -17.33
C VAL A 45 -4.65 21.43 -17.16
N ARG A 46 -3.39 21.11 -16.82
CA ARG A 46 -3.05 19.81 -16.30
C ARG A 46 -4.00 19.62 -15.11
N SER A 47 -4.93 18.69 -15.26
CA SER A 47 -5.67 18.18 -14.12
C SER A 47 -4.62 17.79 -13.07
N ALA A 48 -4.51 18.58 -12.01
CA ALA A 48 -3.63 18.25 -10.92
C ALA A 48 -4.13 16.91 -10.38
N LYS A 49 -3.33 15.85 -10.53
CA LYS A 49 -3.59 14.57 -9.88
C LYS A 49 -3.76 14.93 -8.40
N ALA A 50 -4.90 14.56 -7.81
CA ALA A 50 -5.13 14.81 -6.39
C ALA A 50 -3.90 14.32 -5.61
N ALA A 51 -3.35 15.20 -4.76
CA ALA A 51 -2.18 14.85 -3.97
C ALA A 51 -2.57 13.75 -2.99
N THR A 52 -1.72 12.73 -2.85
CA THR A 52 -1.97 11.62 -1.93
C THR A 52 -1.80 12.10 -0.49
N GLU A 53 -2.87 12.06 0.29
CA GLU A 53 -2.88 12.44 1.69
C GLU A 53 -2.47 11.27 2.59
N LEU A 54 -1.61 11.53 3.57
CA LEU A 54 -1.20 10.57 4.59
C LEU A 54 -1.53 11.08 5.99
N LEU A 55 -1.85 10.12 6.86
CA LEU A 55 -1.80 10.28 8.29
C LEU A 55 -0.60 9.52 8.84
N ALA A 56 0.00 10.03 9.91
CA ALA A 56 1.07 9.34 10.61
C ALA A 56 0.97 9.55 12.12
N VAL A 57 1.40 8.55 12.88
CA VAL A 57 1.58 8.66 14.33
C VAL A 57 3.05 8.89 14.62
N THR A 58 3.36 9.96 15.35
CA THR A 58 4.72 10.30 15.77
C THR A 58 5.11 9.59 17.07
N ALA A 59 6.41 9.49 17.33
CA ALA A 59 6.92 8.95 18.61
C ALA A 59 6.47 9.76 19.83
N SER A 60 6.17 11.06 19.67
CA SER A 60 5.58 11.92 20.72
C SER A 60 4.07 11.71 20.89
N MET A 61 3.48 10.70 20.24
CA MET A 61 2.05 10.37 20.31
C MET A 61 1.16 11.49 19.79
N GLU A 62 1.50 12.02 18.62
CA GLU A 62 0.68 12.94 17.86
C GLU A 62 0.26 12.30 16.53
N LEU A 63 -0.97 12.55 16.13
CA LEU A 63 -1.48 12.25 14.80
C LEU A 63 -1.21 13.46 13.90
N ILE A 64 -0.42 13.29 12.86
CA ILE A 64 -0.11 14.32 11.87
C ILE A 64 -0.72 13.97 10.53
N ARG A 65 -1.06 15.00 9.74
CA ARG A 65 -1.58 14.87 8.38
C ARG A 65 -0.73 15.71 7.43
N PHE A 66 -0.38 15.16 6.27
CA PHE A 66 0.44 15.82 5.26
C PHE A 66 0.19 15.24 3.86
N GLN A 67 0.72 15.90 2.83
CA GLN A 67 0.66 15.43 1.44
C GLN A 67 1.97 14.75 1.04
N ALA A 68 1.88 13.68 0.24
CA ALA A 68 3.06 12.92 -0.20
C ALA A 68 4.04 13.74 -1.05
N ASP A 69 3.56 14.72 -1.80
CA ASP A 69 4.38 15.62 -2.63
C ASP A 69 4.98 16.79 -1.86
N GLN A 70 4.47 17.07 -0.65
CA GLN A 70 4.96 18.11 0.26
C GLN A 70 5.09 17.58 1.69
N PRO A 71 5.87 16.51 1.96
CA PRO A 71 5.85 15.80 3.26
C PRO A 71 6.34 16.67 4.42
N ARG A 72 7.11 17.72 4.14
CA ARG A 72 7.57 18.66 5.18
C ARG A 72 6.47 19.56 5.72
N GLN A 73 5.42 19.80 4.93
CA GLN A 73 4.31 20.66 5.33
C GLN A 73 3.25 19.84 6.07
N ILE A 74 3.20 19.99 7.40
CA ILE A 74 2.16 19.37 8.22
C ILE A 74 0.88 20.22 8.13
N LEU A 75 -0.19 19.60 7.62
CA LEU A 75 -1.50 20.26 7.45
C LEU A 75 -2.30 20.26 8.73
N GLN A 76 -2.14 19.23 9.56
CA GLN A 76 -2.82 19.08 10.84
C GLN A 76 -1.93 18.30 11.81
N ARG A 77 -2.02 18.66 13.09
CA ARG A 77 -1.35 17.97 14.20
C ARG A 77 -2.32 17.87 15.38
N GLN A 78 -2.53 16.67 15.88
CA GLN A 78 -3.45 16.40 17.00
C GLN A 78 -2.77 15.45 17.99
N ARG A 79 -2.85 15.79 19.29
CA ARG A 79 -2.39 14.86 20.32
C ARG A 79 -3.31 13.66 20.41
N ILE A 80 -2.75 12.47 20.44
CA ILE A 80 -3.52 11.23 20.61
C ILE A 80 -4.01 11.14 22.06
N GLN A 81 -5.30 10.79 22.21
CA GLN A 81 -6.00 10.67 23.48
C GLN A 81 -6.72 9.34 23.58
N GLY A 82 -6.93 8.84 24.81
CA GLY A 82 -7.65 7.59 25.05
C GLY A 82 -6.77 6.34 25.08
N LEU A 83 -5.44 6.49 24.95
CA LEU A 83 -4.52 5.38 25.12
C LEU A 83 -4.39 5.02 26.60
N ALA A 84 -4.29 3.71 26.92
CA ALA A 84 -4.06 3.25 28.29
C ALA A 84 -2.74 3.81 28.85
N LYS A 85 -2.71 4.08 30.16
CA LYS A 85 -1.51 4.64 30.80
C LYS A 85 -0.31 3.72 30.64
N GLY A 86 0.77 4.25 30.12
CA GLY A 86 2.03 3.53 29.92
C GLY A 86 2.06 2.63 28.68
N ASP A 87 1.02 2.68 27.84
CA ASP A 87 0.99 2.03 26.54
C ASP A 87 1.46 2.99 25.43
N THR A 88 1.83 2.45 24.27
CA THR A 88 2.23 3.19 23.08
C THR A 88 1.57 2.59 21.85
N LEU A 89 1.36 3.37 20.79
CA LEU A 89 0.92 2.82 19.51
C LEU A 89 2.12 2.20 18.77
N VAL A 90 1.86 1.16 17.98
CA VAL A 90 2.86 0.46 17.17
C VAL A 90 2.56 0.53 15.68
N GLY A 91 1.40 1.04 15.29
CA GLY A 91 1.02 1.23 13.89
C GLY A 91 -0.41 1.70 13.76
N ILE A 92 -0.72 2.20 12.57
CA ILE A 92 -2.06 2.60 12.14
C ILE A 92 -2.31 2.12 10.72
N ASP A 93 -3.58 1.88 10.38
CA ASP A 93 -3.99 1.64 9.02
C ASP A 93 -5.49 1.88 8.82
N PHE A 94 -5.91 2.21 7.58
CA PHE A 94 -7.32 2.33 7.24
C PHE A 94 -7.94 0.97 6.91
N ARG A 95 -9.03 0.65 7.60
CA ARG A 95 -9.92 -0.43 7.17
C ARG A 95 -10.73 0.06 5.97
N VAL A 96 -10.26 -0.24 4.76
CA VAL A 96 -10.79 0.25 3.49
C VAL A 96 -12.28 0.02 3.34
N ALA A 97 -12.74 -1.19 3.67
CA ALA A 97 -14.15 -1.57 3.58
C ALA A 97 -15.11 -0.60 4.32
N ARG A 98 -14.60 0.23 5.25
CA ARG A 98 -15.39 1.16 6.05
C ARG A 98 -14.83 2.58 6.11
N GLY A 99 -13.66 2.84 5.56
CA GLY A 99 -12.99 4.15 5.65
C GLY A 99 -12.64 4.57 7.08
N VAL A 100 -12.43 3.62 7.99
CA VAL A 100 -12.15 3.86 9.41
C VAL A 100 -10.68 3.62 9.69
N LEU A 101 -10.02 4.61 10.29
CA LEU A 101 -8.63 4.47 10.73
C LEU A 101 -8.57 3.64 12.02
N TYR A 102 -7.70 2.64 12.02
CA TYR A 102 -7.39 1.80 13.17
C TYR A 102 -5.99 2.07 13.70
N ALA A 103 -5.78 1.75 14.95
CA ALA A 103 -4.48 1.80 15.60
C ALA A 103 -4.30 0.56 16.49
N LEU A 104 -3.08 0.03 16.52
CA LEU A 104 -2.71 -1.08 17.42
C LEU A 104 -1.71 -0.56 18.44
N SER A 105 -1.91 -0.94 19.72
CA SER A 105 -0.96 -0.58 20.77
C SER A 105 0.06 -1.69 21.05
N GLN A 106 1.14 -1.35 21.75
CA GLN A 106 2.19 -2.31 22.17
C GLN A 106 1.63 -3.40 23.10
N GLN A 107 0.60 -3.10 23.89
CA GLN A 107 -0.08 -4.11 24.71
C GLN A 107 -1.07 -4.97 23.87
N GLY A 108 -1.14 -4.73 22.56
CA GLY A 108 -1.95 -5.50 21.62
C GLY A 108 -3.42 -5.12 21.60
N GLN A 109 -3.81 -4.01 22.23
CA GLN A 109 -5.16 -3.51 22.15
C GLN A 109 -5.40 -2.82 20.82
N LEU A 110 -6.44 -3.25 20.10
CA LEU A 110 -6.90 -2.62 18.88
C LEU A 110 -7.81 -1.44 19.21
N TYR A 111 -7.68 -0.35 18.48
CA TYR A 111 -8.49 0.86 18.60
C TYR A 111 -8.98 1.32 17.23
N THR A 112 -10.11 2.02 17.19
CA THR A 112 -10.39 2.98 16.13
C THR A 112 -9.80 4.34 16.53
N LEU A 113 -9.29 5.09 15.55
CA LEU A 113 -8.66 6.41 15.76
C LEU A 113 -9.39 7.47 14.94
N HIS A 114 -9.94 8.49 15.60
CA HIS A 114 -10.65 9.57 14.92
C HIS A 114 -9.65 10.52 14.21
N PRO A 115 -9.65 10.61 12.87
CA PRO A 115 -8.58 11.28 12.12
C PRO A 115 -8.46 12.78 12.39
N GLN A 116 -9.56 13.47 12.78
CA GLN A 116 -9.57 14.90 13.03
C GLN A 116 -9.37 15.25 14.52
N GLN A 117 -9.70 14.32 15.43
CA GLN A 117 -9.68 14.59 16.88
C GLN A 117 -8.50 13.92 17.59
N GLY A 118 -7.89 12.90 16.99
CA GLY A 118 -6.84 12.12 17.63
C GLY A 118 -7.35 11.23 18.78
N THR A 119 -8.66 11.00 18.89
CA THR A 119 -9.27 10.20 19.95
C THR A 119 -9.31 8.72 19.60
N LEU A 120 -8.86 7.87 20.52
CA LEU A 120 -8.91 6.42 20.43
C LEU A 120 -10.16 5.89 21.10
N GLN A 121 -10.78 4.88 20.45
CA GLN A 121 -11.84 4.07 21.05
C GLN A 121 -11.45 2.60 20.96
N ALA A 122 -11.37 1.91 22.09
CA ALA A 122 -11.00 0.50 22.15
C ALA A 122 -11.98 -0.38 21.36
N VAL A 123 -11.43 -1.35 20.62
CA VAL A 123 -12.18 -2.38 19.89
C VAL A 123 -12.04 -3.70 20.65
N GLY A 124 -13.17 -4.25 21.07
CA GLY A 124 -13.19 -5.48 21.87
C GLY A 124 -12.66 -5.28 23.29
N THR A 125 -12.46 -6.39 23.99
CA THR A 125 -12.07 -6.41 25.41
C THR A 125 -10.73 -7.06 25.69
N GLY A 126 -10.03 -7.53 24.67
CA GLY A 126 -8.74 -8.24 24.81
C GLY A 126 -7.73 -7.78 23.80
N GLY A 127 -6.49 -7.79 24.21
CA GLY A 127 -5.33 -7.59 23.36
C GLY A 127 -4.60 -8.90 23.07
N VAL A 128 -3.79 -8.90 22.05
CA VAL A 128 -2.82 -9.98 21.74
C VAL A 128 -1.47 -9.55 22.25
N ALA A 129 -0.87 -10.30 23.19
CA ALA A 129 0.46 -9.98 23.71
C ALA A 129 1.48 -9.87 22.56
N LEU A 130 2.03 -8.68 22.39
CA LEU A 130 3.06 -8.39 21.38
C LEU A 130 4.45 -8.37 22.01
N PRO A 131 5.49 -8.92 21.35
CA PRO A 131 6.88 -8.76 21.78
C PRO A 131 7.29 -7.28 21.68
N THR A 132 8.40 -6.90 22.29
CA THR A 132 8.98 -5.56 22.10
C THR A 132 9.61 -5.46 20.71
N GLY A 133 9.34 -4.36 19.98
CA GLY A 133 9.95 -4.08 18.68
C GLY A 133 9.08 -3.27 17.74
N SER A 134 9.46 -3.26 16.46
CA SER A 134 8.72 -2.59 15.39
C SER A 134 7.77 -3.56 14.69
N PHE A 135 6.63 -3.07 14.24
CA PHE A 135 5.57 -3.89 13.64
C PHE A 135 5.12 -3.34 12.29
N GLY A 136 4.73 -4.24 11.41
CA GLY A 136 3.96 -3.92 10.21
C GLY A 136 2.49 -4.21 10.45
N LEU A 137 1.63 -3.27 10.05
CA LEU A 137 0.18 -3.36 10.12
C LEU A 137 -0.43 -3.02 8.79
N ASP A 138 -1.38 -3.85 8.33
CA ASP A 138 -2.17 -3.51 7.15
C ASP A 138 -3.45 -4.36 7.05
N PHE A 139 -4.53 -3.75 6.58
CA PHE A 139 -5.79 -4.43 6.32
C PHE A 139 -5.76 -5.15 4.97
N ASN A 140 -5.96 -6.46 4.99
CA ASN A 140 -6.18 -7.22 3.77
C ASN A 140 -7.54 -6.85 3.16
N PRO A 141 -7.60 -6.22 1.98
CA PRO A 141 -8.85 -5.76 1.38
C PRO A 141 -9.76 -6.89 0.91
N THR A 142 -9.24 -8.12 0.72
CA THR A 142 -10.03 -9.25 0.21
C THR A 142 -10.79 -10.00 1.29
N VAL A 143 -10.25 -10.05 2.51
CA VAL A 143 -10.83 -10.84 3.62
C VAL A 143 -11.13 -10.02 4.87
N ASP A 144 -10.89 -8.71 4.83
CA ASP A 144 -11.16 -7.76 5.90
C ASP A 144 -10.58 -8.22 7.26
N ARG A 145 -9.26 -8.43 7.27
CA ARG A 145 -8.49 -8.79 8.48
C ARG A 145 -7.25 -7.92 8.57
N LEU A 146 -6.95 -7.46 9.77
CA LEU A 146 -5.71 -6.73 10.04
C LEU A 146 -4.57 -7.74 10.18
N ARG A 147 -3.61 -7.68 9.27
CA ARG A 147 -2.35 -8.41 9.42
C ARG A 147 -1.41 -7.64 10.33
N VAL A 148 -0.69 -8.38 11.17
CA VAL A 148 0.35 -7.84 12.04
C VAL A 148 1.59 -8.71 11.88
N THR A 149 2.70 -8.08 11.53
CA THR A 149 4.02 -8.72 11.46
C THR A 149 4.98 -8.06 12.45
N GLY A 150 6.03 -8.76 12.86
CA GLY A 150 6.95 -8.18 13.82
C GLY A 150 8.11 -9.09 14.22
N PRO A 151 8.77 -8.75 15.34
CA PRO A 151 9.97 -9.43 15.79
C PRO A 151 9.82 -10.95 15.93
N GLY A 152 10.92 -11.67 15.67
CA GLY A 152 10.95 -13.11 15.79
C GLY A 152 10.15 -13.85 14.73
N GLY A 153 9.80 -13.19 13.63
CA GLY A 153 8.99 -13.76 12.57
C GLY A 153 7.50 -13.81 12.94
N LEU A 154 7.05 -12.93 13.81
CA LEU A 154 5.63 -12.80 14.16
C LEU A 154 4.80 -12.56 12.90
N ASN A 155 3.73 -13.33 12.76
CA ASN A 155 2.77 -13.23 11.68
C ASN A 155 1.41 -13.63 12.22
N LEU A 156 0.50 -12.68 12.33
CA LEU A 156 -0.85 -12.92 12.85
C LEU A 156 -1.87 -12.04 12.15
N ARG A 157 -3.14 -12.39 12.32
CA ARG A 157 -4.28 -11.62 11.85
C ARG A 157 -5.21 -11.31 13.01
N LEU A 158 -5.74 -10.08 13.04
CA LEU A 158 -6.76 -9.66 14.00
C LEU A 158 -8.11 -9.46 13.33
N HIS A 159 -9.17 -9.81 14.06
CA HIS A 159 -10.53 -9.51 13.65
C HIS A 159 -10.83 -8.04 13.92
N PRO A 160 -11.23 -7.25 12.92
CA PRO A 160 -11.37 -5.80 13.08
C PRO A 160 -12.49 -5.35 14.00
N ASP A 161 -13.52 -6.17 14.19
CA ASP A 161 -14.68 -5.80 15.02
C ASP A 161 -14.52 -6.24 16.48
N THR A 162 -13.58 -7.14 16.78
CA THR A 162 -13.40 -7.70 18.13
C THR A 162 -11.99 -7.58 18.69
N GLY A 163 -10.99 -7.23 17.84
CA GLY A 163 -9.57 -7.24 18.21
C GLY A 163 -9.00 -8.64 18.47
N ALA A 164 -9.81 -9.69 18.34
CA ALA A 164 -9.40 -11.05 18.63
C ALA A 164 -8.42 -11.60 17.58
N LEU A 165 -7.48 -12.46 18.03
CA LEU A 165 -6.63 -13.24 17.13
C LEU A 165 -7.50 -14.12 16.22
N VAL A 166 -7.22 -14.11 14.93
CA VAL A 166 -7.81 -15.05 13.97
C VAL A 166 -7.00 -16.34 14.02
N ASP A 167 -7.67 -17.45 14.21
CA ASP A 167 -7.04 -18.77 14.21
C ASP A 167 -6.34 -19.06 12.87
N GLY A 168 -5.06 -19.38 12.93
CA GLY A 168 -4.23 -19.70 11.78
C GLY A 168 -4.36 -21.15 11.32
N ASP A 169 -4.79 -22.07 12.20
CA ASP A 169 -4.96 -23.49 11.91
C ASP A 169 -6.10 -24.12 12.72
N ALA A 170 -7.30 -24.01 12.18
CA ALA A 170 -8.52 -24.57 12.80
C ALA A 170 -8.52 -26.12 12.92
N GLN A 171 -7.50 -26.82 12.40
CA GLN A 171 -7.36 -28.27 12.55
C GLN A 171 -6.65 -28.63 13.87
N GLN A 172 -6.02 -27.66 14.54
CA GLN A 172 -5.35 -27.85 15.81
C GLN A 172 -6.18 -27.29 16.97
N PRO A 173 -6.14 -27.91 18.17
CA PRO A 173 -6.82 -27.37 19.35
C PRO A 173 -6.20 -26.03 19.78
N GLY A 174 -7.04 -25.06 20.14
CA GLY A 174 -6.64 -23.74 20.60
C GLY A 174 -6.42 -22.74 19.46
N LEU A 175 -6.09 -21.49 19.80
CA LEU A 175 -5.80 -20.44 18.84
C LEU A 175 -4.34 -20.49 18.40
N GLN A 176 -4.13 -20.63 17.11
CA GLN A 176 -2.82 -20.62 16.48
C GLN A 176 -2.58 -19.27 15.78
N THR A 177 -1.32 -18.78 15.82
CA THR A 177 -0.89 -17.72 14.90
C THR A 177 -0.75 -18.27 13.49
N ASP A 178 -0.67 -17.39 12.51
CA ASP A 178 -0.23 -17.78 11.16
C ASP A 178 1.21 -18.32 11.20
N GLY A 179 1.65 -18.98 10.12
CA GLY A 179 3.01 -19.52 9.99
C GLY A 179 4.06 -18.41 10.18
N ARG A 180 5.15 -18.72 10.93
CA ARG A 180 6.24 -17.77 11.19
C ARG A 180 6.85 -17.29 9.88
N LEU A 181 7.20 -16.00 9.84
CA LEU A 181 7.88 -15.41 8.68
C LEU A 181 9.25 -16.07 8.47
N HIS A 182 9.50 -16.49 7.24
CA HIS A 182 10.74 -17.08 6.79
C HIS A 182 10.93 -16.87 5.29
N TYR A 183 12.17 -16.75 4.84
CA TYR A 183 12.45 -16.70 3.41
C TYR A 183 12.26 -18.06 2.76
N ALA A 184 11.66 -18.09 1.56
CA ALA A 184 11.40 -19.30 0.79
C ALA A 184 12.70 -20.07 0.49
N THR A 185 12.60 -21.38 0.34
CA THR A 185 13.72 -22.20 -0.15
C THR A 185 14.11 -21.72 -1.55
N GLY A 186 15.41 -21.37 -1.74
CA GLY A 186 15.92 -20.83 -3.01
C GLY A 186 15.88 -19.29 -3.09
N ASP A 187 15.30 -18.60 -2.09
CA ASP A 187 15.44 -17.15 -1.98
C ASP A 187 16.89 -16.75 -1.66
N ALA A 188 17.30 -15.55 -2.07
CA ALA A 188 18.65 -15.03 -1.80
C ALA A 188 18.99 -14.97 -0.29
N TYR A 189 17.96 -14.88 0.56
CA TYR A 189 18.10 -14.81 2.02
C TYR A 189 17.59 -16.06 2.73
N ALA A 190 17.41 -17.17 2.02
CA ALA A 190 17.00 -18.45 2.63
C ALA A 190 17.86 -18.82 3.85
N GLY A 191 17.20 -19.21 4.94
CA GLY A 191 17.85 -19.55 6.20
C GLY A 191 18.20 -18.35 7.11
N ARG A 192 18.03 -17.11 6.66
CA ARG A 192 18.12 -15.94 7.53
C ARG A 192 16.80 -15.72 8.27
N GLN A 193 16.90 -15.24 9.51
CA GLN A 193 15.73 -14.78 10.26
C GLN A 193 15.31 -13.41 9.71
N PRO A 194 14.09 -13.25 9.18
CA PRO A 194 13.62 -11.95 8.70
C PRO A 194 13.26 -11.01 9.85
N ASP A 195 13.45 -9.71 9.63
CA ASP A 195 13.04 -8.64 10.54
C ASP A 195 11.99 -7.74 9.83
N ILE A 196 10.82 -8.35 9.60
CA ILE A 196 9.70 -7.68 8.92
C ILE A 196 9.00 -6.75 9.91
N SER A 197 9.15 -5.46 9.67
CA SER A 197 8.60 -4.39 10.49
C SER A 197 7.62 -3.48 9.76
N ALA A 198 7.34 -3.77 8.49
CA ALA A 198 6.33 -3.07 7.71
C ALA A 198 5.72 -4.02 6.67
N VAL A 199 4.41 -3.97 6.49
CA VAL A 199 3.66 -4.71 5.47
C VAL A 199 2.59 -3.82 4.87
N ALA A 200 2.21 -4.11 3.62
CA ALA A 200 1.10 -3.45 2.95
C ALA A 200 0.53 -4.32 1.82
N TYR A 201 -0.79 -4.29 1.66
CA TYR A 201 -1.52 -5.00 0.62
C TYR A 201 -1.79 -4.11 -0.60
N THR A 202 -1.74 -4.69 -1.79
CA THR A 202 -2.26 -4.04 -2.99
C THR A 202 -3.77 -4.14 -3.06
N TYR A 203 -4.38 -3.24 -3.83
CA TYR A 203 -5.80 -3.30 -4.18
C TYR A 203 -5.96 -3.60 -5.68
N ASN A 204 -6.80 -4.58 -6.01
CA ASN A 204 -7.13 -4.92 -7.40
C ASN A 204 -8.54 -4.46 -7.74
N ALA A 205 -8.65 -3.36 -8.50
CA ALA A 205 -9.93 -2.74 -8.87
C ALA A 205 -10.77 -3.61 -9.84
N GLN A 206 -10.15 -4.56 -10.56
CA GLN A 206 -10.83 -5.46 -11.49
C GLN A 206 -11.30 -6.75 -10.83
N ASN A 207 -10.62 -7.17 -9.76
CA ASN A 207 -10.96 -8.40 -9.06
C ASN A 207 -10.66 -8.27 -7.56
N ASN A 208 -11.68 -7.99 -6.76
CA ASN A 208 -11.59 -7.81 -5.32
C ASN A 208 -11.23 -9.09 -4.53
N GLN A 209 -11.01 -10.21 -5.20
CA GLN A 209 -10.50 -11.46 -4.59
C GLN A 209 -8.97 -11.57 -4.71
N LEU A 210 -8.32 -10.63 -5.39
CA LEU A 210 -6.89 -10.63 -5.62
C LEU A 210 -6.20 -9.49 -4.87
N THR A 211 -5.10 -9.81 -4.22
CA THR A 211 -4.21 -8.87 -3.56
C THR A 211 -2.82 -9.50 -3.38
N THR A 212 -1.80 -8.66 -3.31
CA THR A 212 -0.43 -9.06 -2.95
C THR A 212 -0.05 -8.40 -1.64
N ASN A 213 0.50 -9.15 -0.70
CA ASN A 213 1.08 -8.59 0.51
C ASN A 213 2.57 -8.33 0.31
N TYR A 214 2.98 -7.07 0.36
CA TYR A 214 4.38 -6.68 0.37
C TYR A 214 4.87 -6.46 1.80
N ALA A 215 6.17 -6.72 2.01
CA ALA A 215 6.81 -6.64 3.31
C ALA A 215 8.18 -5.98 3.20
N ILE A 216 8.58 -5.20 4.20
CA ILE A 216 9.93 -4.62 4.26
C ILE A 216 10.68 -5.25 5.42
N ASP A 217 11.84 -5.86 5.08
CA ASP A 217 12.84 -6.29 6.06
C ASP A 217 13.76 -5.11 6.36
N LYS A 218 13.67 -4.58 7.58
CA LYS A 218 14.44 -3.39 7.97
C LYS A 218 15.93 -3.68 8.14
N THR A 219 16.28 -4.87 8.59
CA THR A 219 17.70 -5.27 8.80
C THR A 219 18.41 -5.44 7.47
N LEU A 220 17.74 -5.95 6.44
CA LEU A 220 18.30 -6.10 5.11
C LEU A 220 18.09 -4.84 4.23
N GLY A 221 17.13 -4.00 4.55
CA GLY A 221 16.72 -2.88 3.71
C GLY A 221 16.15 -3.35 2.37
N THR A 222 15.32 -4.41 2.39
CA THR A 222 14.76 -5.06 1.19
C THR A 222 13.25 -5.09 1.21
N LEU A 223 12.66 -5.03 0.00
CA LEU A 223 11.25 -5.35 -0.23
C LEU A 223 11.13 -6.84 -0.54
N ALA A 224 10.12 -7.48 0.01
CA ALA A 224 9.72 -8.86 -0.26
C ALA A 224 8.21 -8.95 -0.49
N VAL A 225 7.76 -10.04 -1.12
CA VAL A 225 6.36 -10.47 -1.15
C VAL A 225 6.17 -11.53 -0.07
N GLN A 226 5.16 -11.37 0.78
CA GLN A 226 4.73 -12.40 1.72
C GLN A 226 3.63 -13.24 1.07
N GLY A 227 3.89 -14.51 0.85
CA GLY A 227 3.09 -15.39 -0.01
C GLY A 227 3.51 -15.26 -1.47
N SER A 228 2.54 -15.18 -2.39
CA SER A 228 2.81 -15.00 -3.82
C SER A 228 2.20 -13.70 -4.35
N LEU A 229 2.68 -13.23 -5.50
CA LEU A 229 2.01 -12.18 -6.26
C LEU A 229 0.59 -12.64 -6.64
N GLU A 230 -0.33 -11.69 -6.73
CA GLU A 230 -1.68 -11.96 -7.22
C GLU A 230 -1.63 -12.60 -8.62
N ALA A 231 -2.63 -13.44 -8.92
CA ALA A 231 -2.72 -14.21 -10.15
C ALA A 231 -1.61 -15.26 -10.40
N THR A 232 -0.65 -15.44 -9.49
CA THR A 232 0.35 -16.53 -9.58
C THR A 232 -0.30 -17.90 -9.32
N GLN A 233 0.15 -18.93 -10.03
CA GLN A 233 -0.31 -20.32 -9.82
C GLN A 233 0.88 -21.26 -9.62
N PRO A 234 0.89 -22.12 -8.60
CA PRO A 234 -0.06 -22.14 -7.49
C PRO A 234 0.06 -20.90 -6.60
N GLN A 235 -1.06 -20.45 -6.05
CA GLN A 235 -1.07 -19.32 -5.12
C GLN A 235 -0.55 -19.75 -3.74
N ILE A 236 0.37 -18.98 -3.18
CA ILE A 236 0.88 -19.15 -1.82
C ILE A 236 0.24 -18.09 -0.93
N SER A 237 -0.48 -18.54 0.09
CA SER A 237 -1.12 -17.64 1.04
C SER A 237 -0.07 -16.91 1.91
N PRO A 238 -0.24 -15.61 2.20
CA PRO A 238 0.61 -14.90 3.17
C PRO A 238 0.54 -15.49 4.59
N ASN A 239 -0.50 -16.30 4.89
CA ASN A 239 -0.64 -16.97 6.17
C ASN A 239 0.44 -18.05 6.39
N THR A 240 1.08 -18.54 5.33
CA THR A 240 2.22 -19.48 5.46
C THR A 240 3.47 -18.84 6.06
N GLY A 241 3.57 -17.50 6.02
CA GLY A 241 4.76 -16.77 6.45
C GLY A 241 5.91 -16.79 5.46
N GLN A 242 5.73 -17.38 4.27
CA GLN A 242 6.78 -17.48 3.26
C GLN A 242 7.04 -16.13 2.59
N LEU A 243 8.32 -15.74 2.53
CA LEU A 243 8.79 -14.48 1.94
C LEU A 243 9.59 -14.75 0.67
N HIS A 244 9.36 -13.92 -0.35
CA HIS A 244 10.08 -13.92 -1.61
C HIS A 244 10.66 -12.54 -1.86
N THR A 245 11.98 -12.42 -1.92
CA THR A 245 12.67 -11.14 -2.10
C THR A 245 12.37 -10.53 -3.46
N VAL A 246 11.89 -9.28 -3.46
CA VAL A 246 11.73 -8.46 -4.69
C VAL A 246 13.06 -7.78 -5.02
N GLY A 247 13.64 -7.06 -4.05
CA GLY A 247 14.91 -6.39 -4.25
C GLY A 247 15.25 -5.38 -3.14
N PRO A 248 16.46 -4.78 -3.20
CA PRO A 248 16.90 -3.82 -2.22
C PRO A 248 16.21 -2.46 -2.40
N LEU A 249 15.87 -1.81 -1.28
CA LEU A 249 15.38 -0.42 -1.28
C LEU A 249 16.46 0.57 -1.77
N GLY A 250 17.73 0.19 -1.66
CA GLY A 250 18.88 1.06 -1.97
C GLY A 250 19.25 2.00 -0.82
N LEU A 251 18.72 1.74 0.39
CA LEU A 251 18.91 2.58 1.57
C LEU A 251 19.83 1.94 2.63
N GLY A 252 20.21 0.66 2.46
CA GLY A 252 20.89 -0.13 3.48
C GLY A 252 19.97 -0.49 4.65
N PRO A 253 20.52 -0.97 5.79
CA PRO A 253 19.75 -1.27 6.98
C PRO A 253 19.07 -0.03 7.57
N LEU A 254 17.86 -0.23 8.13
CA LEU A 254 16.99 0.84 8.63
C LEU A 254 16.84 0.75 10.16
N ALA A 255 16.68 1.89 10.80
CA ALA A 255 16.29 1.96 12.21
C ALA A 255 14.78 1.71 12.36
N ASP A 256 14.00 2.47 11.59
CA ASP A 256 12.54 2.38 11.58
C ASP A 256 12.02 2.43 10.14
N VAL A 257 10.91 1.75 9.91
CA VAL A 257 10.14 1.83 8.66
C VAL A 257 8.67 1.63 8.94
N SER A 258 7.83 2.48 8.34
CA SER A 258 6.39 2.30 8.21
C SER A 258 6.04 2.34 6.73
N PHE A 259 5.11 1.52 6.29
CA PHE A 259 4.84 1.30 4.86
C PHE A 259 3.35 1.13 4.63
N ASP A 260 2.85 1.74 3.56
CA ASP A 260 1.47 1.61 3.13
C ASP A 260 1.34 1.71 1.61
N ILE A 261 0.33 1.07 1.05
CA ILE A 261 -0.01 1.05 -0.37
C ILE A 261 -1.45 1.55 -0.54
N SER A 262 -1.62 2.61 -1.34
CA SER A 262 -2.94 3.19 -1.58
C SER A 262 -3.93 2.18 -2.17
N ASP A 263 -5.08 2.03 -1.53
CA ASP A 263 -6.20 1.19 -1.98
C ASP A 263 -6.89 1.68 -3.27
N VAL A 264 -6.53 2.86 -3.75
CA VAL A 264 -7.10 3.45 -4.96
C VAL A 264 -6.13 3.37 -6.13
N SER A 265 -4.84 3.64 -5.88
CA SER A 265 -3.85 3.83 -6.95
C SER A 265 -2.69 2.85 -6.93
N ASN A 266 -2.58 2.01 -5.90
CA ASN A 266 -1.41 1.16 -5.61
C ASN A 266 -0.09 1.96 -5.50
N GLN A 267 -0.17 3.27 -5.20
CA GLN A 267 1.02 4.05 -4.87
C GLN A 267 1.57 3.55 -3.54
N ALA A 268 2.79 3.02 -3.56
CA ALA A 268 3.47 2.49 -2.38
C ALA A 268 4.35 3.58 -1.75
N LEU A 269 4.13 3.87 -0.47
CA LEU A 269 4.84 4.91 0.28
C LEU A 269 5.44 4.33 1.56
N ALA A 270 6.68 4.68 1.86
CA ALA A 270 7.35 4.29 3.09
C ALA A 270 7.96 5.50 3.80
N ALA A 271 7.71 5.61 5.09
CA ALA A 271 8.42 6.53 5.98
C ALA A 271 9.58 5.77 6.62
N VAL A 272 10.80 6.27 6.42
CA VAL A 272 12.03 5.54 6.75
C VAL A 272 12.98 6.42 7.56
N ARG A 273 13.60 5.83 8.59
CA ARG A 273 14.77 6.37 9.29
C ARG A 273 15.98 5.46 9.08
N SER A 274 17.11 6.05 8.77
CA SER A 274 18.40 5.33 8.73
C SER A 274 18.91 5.06 10.15
N LEU A 275 19.94 4.20 10.26
CA LEU A 275 20.55 3.84 11.56
C LEU A 275 21.26 4.99 12.29
N SER A 276 21.47 6.14 11.65
CA SER A 276 22.08 7.31 12.34
C SER A 276 21.13 7.81 13.42
N PRO A 277 21.57 8.00 14.67
CA PRO A 277 20.69 8.40 15.77
C PRO A 277 19.97 9.74 15.56
N SER A 278 20.56 10.64 14.78
CA SER A 278 19.99 11.95 14.43
C SER A 278 19.31 11.97 13.06
N ALA A 279 19.14 10.82 12.41
CA ALA A 279 18.52 10.78 11.09
C ALA A 279 17.05 11.22 11.16
N PRO A 280 16.64 12.17 10.31
CA PRO A 280 15.23 12.51 10.20
C PRO A 280 14.46 11.41 9.47
N THR A 281 13.17 11.35 9.71
CA THR A 281 12.25 10.50 8.94
C THR A 281 12.05 11.10 7.55
N HIS A 282 12.31 10.29 6.52
CA HIS A 282 12.05 10.65 5.13
C HIS A 282 10.90 9.82 4.58
N LEU A 283 10.09 10.44 3.74
CA LEU A 283 9.10 9.74 2.91
C LEU A 283 9.73 9.30 1.60
N TYR A 284 9.46 8.07 1.20
CA TYR A 284 9.89 7.47 -0.07
C TYR A 284 8.69 6.90 -0.82
N GLN A 285 8.75 6.97 -2.13
CA GLN A 285 7.94 6.13 -3.01
C GLN A 285 8.71 4.85 -3.30
N ILE A 286 8.02 3.70 -3.17
CA ILE A 286 8.61 2.39 -3.42
C ILE A 286 8.12 1.86 -4.77
N ASP A 287 9.03 1.39 -5.59
CA ASP A 287 8.73 0.64 -6.80
C ASP A 287 8.50 -0.82 -6.43
N LEU A 288 7.26 -1.27 -6.50
CA LEU A 288 6.86 -2.63 -6.11
C LEU A 288 7.44 -3.72 -7.03
N ALA A 289 7.88 -3.38 -8.23
CA ALA A 289 8.48 -4.35 -9.15
C ALA A 289 9.98 -4.60 -8.88
N THR A 290 10.67 -3.61 -8.30
CA THR A 290 12.13 -3.67 -8.13
C THR A 290 12.60 -3.50 -6.69
N GLY A 291 11.72 -3.08 -5.79
CA GLY A 291 12.05 -2.70 -4.42
C GLY A 291 12.65 -1.28 -4.28
N ARG A 292 13.04 -0.61 -5.35
CA ARG A 292 13.77 0.66 -5.27
C ARG A 292 12.96 1.77 -4.62
N ALA A 293 13.60 2.47 -3.68
CA ALA A 293 13.04 3.63 -3.01
C ALA A 293 13.48 4.94 -3.69
N ARG A 294 12.52 5.85 -3.94
CA ARG A 294 12.74 7.21 -4.42
C ARG A 294 12.31 8.20 -3.35
N MET A 295 13.25 9.00 -2.86
CA MET A 295 12.98 10.01 -1.83
C MET A 295 12.00 11.06 -2.31
N LEU A 296 11.02 11.39 -1.47
CA LEU A 296 10.06 12.48 -1.65
C LEU A 296 10.42 13.69 -0.78
N GLY A 297 10.94 13.47 0.43
CA GLY A 297 11.38 14.54 1.34
C GLY A 297 11.35 14.12 2.80
N VAL A 298 11.75 15.05 3.67
CA VAL A 298 11.64 14.90 5.13
C VAL A 298 10.18 15.08 5.54
N VAL A 299 9.67 14.23 6.44
CA VAL A 299 8.33 14.37 7.01
C VAL A 299 8.37 15.36 8.18
N GLY A 300 7.64 16.47 8.04
CA GLY A 300 7.58 17.52 9.07
C GLY A 300 8.95 17.99 9.50
N ASP A 301 9.24 17.85 10.79
CA ASP A 301 10.52 18.16 11.43
C ASP A 301 11.48 16.96 11.51
N GLY A 302 11.07 15.80 11.00
CA GLY A 302 11.89 14.59 10.93
C GLY A 302 11.76 13.67 12.13
N GLU A 303 10.77 13.87 13.01
CA GLU A 303 10.50 12.97 14.14
C GLU A 303 10.28 11.52 13.68
N ALA A 304 10.59 10.57 14.57
CA ALA A 304 10.28 9.16 14.33
C ALA A 304 8.77 8.93 14.20
N LEU A 305 8.39 8.10 13.24
CA LEU A 305 6.99 7.69 13.04
C LEU A 305 6.80 6.25 13.47
N LEU A 306 5.69 5.98 14.15
CA LEU A 306 5.26 4.66 14.61
C LEU A 306 4.35 3.95 13.58
N GLY A 307 3.77 4.71 12.65
CA GLY A 307 2.93 4.19 11.59
C GLY A 307 2.54 5.29 10.61
N ILE A 308 2.29 4.92 9.36
CA ILE A 308 1.66 5.77 8.35
C ILE A 308 0.42 5.08 7.80
N ALA A 309 -0.55 5.86 7.31
CA ALA A 309 -1.72 5.36 6.60
C ALA A 309 -2.09 6.35 5.49
N ILE A 310 -2.29 5.85 4.27
CA ILE A 310 -2.75 6.64 3.12
C ILE A 310 -4.26 6.81 3.23
N ALA A 311 -4.75 8.03 3.15
CA ALA A 311 -6.18 8.28 3.18
C ALA A 311 -6.85 7.70 1.93
N PRO A 312 -7.99 6.97 2.06
CA PRO A 312 -8.70 6.34 0.95
C PRO A 312 -9.40 7.31 0.00
#